data_f64354a430171bfb3fc09177d2bf1397
#
_entry.id   f64354a430171bfb3fc09177d2bf1397
#
_cell.length_a   1.000
_cell.length_b   1.000
_cell.length_c   1.000
_cell.angle_alpha   90.00
_cell.angle_beta   90.00
_cell.angle_gamma   90.00
#
_symmetry.space_group_name_H-M   'P 1'
#
loop_
_entity.id
_entity.type
_entity.pdbx_description
1 polymer ?
#
loop_
_entity_poly.entity_id
_entity_poly.type
_entity_poly.pdbx_seq_one_letter_code
_entity_poly.pdbx_strand_id
1 'polypeptide(L)'
;MSNWPGKKIIGLTGNIATGKSVVRRMAEHLGAYTIDADALSHRVISKGGPGYQSVLDRFGTWLLDKDGQIDRVKLGRLVFADGQALAQLEDIVHPYVIQAVEVLIKRATQTVIVVEAIKLLESGLRSKCDTIWVTDATQAVQVDRLMHKRGMTQEEALQRIHSQSGQKEKLASAKVIINNNGSYDDLWKQVNDAWKHISPTQEAGQATQVIQKPIGGALSLQRGKPRDSQKIADLITRLSKGKRAMNKDEVMEAFGDKAFLLVQMDADLVGVAGWQVENLVARTLDLYLDSKATADKALPLILEEVERASSDLQCEASLVFPPMELVGFDTVWKQMGYERRTPESLGVQAWTDSAIEALPKGGALFFKQLRTDRVLRPI
;
A
#
# COMPACT_ATOMS: atom_id res chain seq x y z
N MET A 1 -27.32 6.91 -9.61
CA MET A 1 -26.32 7.66 -10.38
C MET A 1 -25.08 7.79 -9.51
N SER A 2 -23.87 7.67 -10.09
CA SER A 2 -22.64 7.82 -9.29
C SER A 2 -22.54 9.22 -8.71
N ASN A 3 -22.11 9.34 -7.45
CA ASN A 3 -21.81 10.64 -6.81
C ASN A 3 -20.61 11.35 -7.47
N TRP A 4 -19.90 10.63 -8.35
CA TRP A 4 -18.64 11.07 -8.95
C TRP A 4 -18.70 10.88 -10.47
N PRO A 5 -19.08 11.91 -11.26
CA PRO A 5 -19.16 11.83 -12.71
C PRO A 5 -17.85 11.33 -13.33
N GLY A 6 -17.93 10.33 -14.22
CA GLY A 6 -16.77 9.73 -14.88
C GLY A 6 -15.93 8.78 -14.03
N LYS A 7 -16.31 8.54 -12.77
CA LYS A 7 -15.61 7.64 -11.87
C LYS A 7 -16.53 6.54 -11.32
N LYS A 8 -15.95 5.38 -11.08
CA LYS A 8 -16.61 4.23 -10.44
C LYS A 8 -15.92 3.92 -9.12
N ILE A 9 -16.66 4.02 -8.02
CA ILE A 9 -16.11 3.83 -6.69
C ILE A 9 -16.51 2.46 -6.15
N ILE A 10 -15.52 1.63 -5.87
CA ILE A 10 -15.65 0.32 -5.26
C ILE A 10 -15.32 0.46 -3.77
N GLY A 11 -16.25 0.16 -2.90
CA GLY A 11 -15.96 -0.02 -1.48
C GLY A 11 -15.50 -1.45 -1.23
N LEU A 12 -14.29 -1.61 -0.73
CA LEU A 12 -13.69 -2.91 -0.40
C LEU A 12 -13.68 -3.10 1.11
N THR A 13 -14.39 -4.11 1.60
CA THR A 13 -14.43 -4.43 3.03
C THR A 13 -14.30 -5.93 3.30
N GLY A 14 -14.30 -6.30 4.56
CA GLY A 14 -14.12 -7.66 5.06
C GLY A 14 -13.42 -7.63 6.41
N ASN A 15 -13.51 -8.68 7.19
CA ASN A 15 -12.90 -8.75 8.51
C ASN A 15 -11.36 -8.90 8.45
N ILE A 16 -10.73 -8.88 9.61
CA ILE A 16 -9.27 -9.02 9.73
C ILE A 16 -8.79 -10.30 9.04
N ALA A 17 -7.65 -10.24 8.38
CA ALA A 17 -7.00 -11.37 7.70
C ALA A 17 -7.81 -12.06 6.59
N THR A 18 -8.91 -11.44 6.09
CA THR A 18 -9.64 -11.94 4.90
C THR A 18 -8.94 -11.60 3.57
N GLY A 19 -7.91 -10.74 3.59
CA GLY A 19 -7.09 -10.42 2.41
C GLY A 19 -7.50 -9.18 1.64
N LYS A 20 -8.19 -8.23 2.27
CA LYS A 20 -8.56 -6.94 1.66
C LYS A 20 -7.39 -6.26 0.96
N SER A 21 -6.26 -6.10 1.66
CA SER A 21 -5.10 -5.38 1.13
C SER A 21 -4.50 -6.08 -0.10
N VAL A 22 -4.56 -7.43 -0.17
CA VAL A 22 -4.15 -8.18 -1.35
C VAL A 22 -5.08 -7.89 -2.53
N VAL A 23 -6.40 -7.92 -2.30
CA VAL A 23 -7.39 -7.59 -3.33
C VAL A 23 -7.27 -6.14 -3.79
N ARG A 24 -7.00 -5.21 -2.86
CA ARG A 24 -6.71 -3.81 -3.18
C ARG A 24 -5.51 -3.69 -4.12
N ARG A 25 -4.41 -4.39 -3.83
CA ARG A 25 -3.21 -4.41 -4.69
C ARG A 25 -3.49 -5.03 -6.06
N MET A 26 -4.28 -6.10 -6.10
CA MET A 26 -4.71 -6.66 -7.38
C MET A 26 -5.49 -5.64 -8.22
N ALA A 27 -6.37 -4.86 -7.60
CA ALA A 27 -7.08 -3.79 -8.29
C ALA A 27 -6.14 -2.67 -8.78
N GLU A 28 -5.07 -2.33 -8.04
CA GLU A 28 -4.01 -1.42 -8.50
C GLU A 28 -3.31 -1.95 -9.75
N HIS A 29 -2.99 -3.25 -9.78
CA HIS A 29 -2.40 -3.89 -10.97
C HIS A 29 -3.34 -3.85 -12.20
N LEU A 30 -4.65 -3.81 -11.96
CA LEU A 30 -5.68 -3.67 -13.00
C LEU A 30 -5.94 -2.20 -13.39
N GLY A 31 -5.29 -1.24 -12.73
CA GLY A 31 -5.36 0.19 -13.05
C GLY A 31 -6.27 1.01 -12.15
N ALA A 32 -6.73 0.48 -11.01
CA ALA A 32 -7.45 1.27 -10.01
C ALA A 32 -6.54 2.27 -9.30
N TYR A 33 -7.11 3.41 -8.93
CA TYR A 33 -6.59 4.19 -7.80
C TYR A 33 -7.12 3.60 -6.50
N THR A 34 -6.29 3.40 -5.50
CA THR A 34 -6.72 2.77 -4.25
C THR A 34 -6.49 3.66 -3.05
N ILE A 35 -7.41 3.62 -2.10
CA ILE A 35 -7.40 4.41 -0.87
C ILE A 35 -7.56 3.46 0.31
N ASP A 36 -6.62 3.49 1.23
CA ASP A 36 -6.68 2.78 2.52
C ASP A 36 -7.23 3.75 3.58
N ALA A 37 -8.51 3.66 3.87
CA ALA A 37 -9.17 4.55 4.82
C ALA A 37 -8.79 4.23 6.29
N ASP A 38 -8.44 2.97 6.58
CA ASP A 38 -7.96 2.59 7.92
C ASP A 38 -6.59 3.23 8.18
N ALA A 39 -5.72 3.26 7.17
CA ALA A 39 -4.44 3.95 7.25
C ALA A 39 -4.59 5.47 7.40
N LEU A 40 -5.56 6.08 6.70
CA LEU A 40 -5.87 7.51 6.87
C LEU A 40 -6.33 7.82 8.30
N SER A 41 -7.12 6.94 8.92
CA SER A 41 -7.56 7.10 10.31
C SER A 41 -6.39 7.27 11.28
N HIS A 42 -5.33 6.50 11.09
CA HIS A 42 -4.11 6.63 11.89
C HIS A 42 -3.41 7.98 11.70
N ARG A 43 -3.42 8.52 10.48
CA ARG A 43 -2.82 9.84 10.20
C ARG A 43 -3.63 11.00 10.78
N VAL A 44 -4.94 10.86 10.85
CA VAL A 44 -5.83 11.86 11.46
C VAL A 44 -5.42 12.17 12.90
N ILE A 45 -5.07 11.14 13.68
CA ILE A 45 -4.73 11.26 15.09
C ILE A 45 -3.23 11.34 15.38
N SER A 46 -2.36 11.29 14.37
CA SER A 46 -0.92 11.47 14.59
C SER A 46 -0.61 12.93 14.90
N LYS A 47 0.51 13.20 15.58
CA LYS A 47 0.97 14.55 15.91
C LYS A 47 1.00 15.44 14.67
N GLY A 48 0.31 16.57 14.75
CA GLY A 48 0.09 17.44 13.58
C GLY A 48 -0.97 16.95 12.60
N GLY A 49 -1.72 15.91 12.93
CA GLY A 49 -2.95 15.52 12.22
C GLY A 49 -4.15 16.33 12.68
N PRO A 50 -5.20 16.44 11.86
CA PRO A 50 -6.34 17.32 12.15
C PRO A 50 -7.17 16.89 13.38
N GLY A 51 -7.19 15.61 13.72
CA GLY A 51 -7.91 15.08 14.88
C GLY A 51 -7.06 14.93 16.15
N TYR A 52 -5.75 15.21 16.08
CA TYR A 52 -4.83 14.99 17.20
C TYR A 52 -5.27 15.71 18.47
N GLN A 53 -5.51 17.04 18.38
CA GLN A 53 -5.89 17.83 19.55
C GLN A 53 -7.25 17.40 20.11
N SER A 54 -8.24 17.16 19.26
CA SER A 54 -9.58 16.72 19.66
C SER A 54 -9.56 15.40 20.42
N VAL A 55 -8.66 14.48 20.05
CA VAL A 55 -8.47 13.22 20.79
C VAL A 55 -7.84 13.48 22.17
N LEU A 56 -6.86 14.36 22.27
CA LEU A 56 -6.26 14.74 23.57
C LEU A 56 -7.24 15.47 24.48
N ASP A 57 -8.05 16.38 23.93
CA ASP A 57 -9.08 17.11 24.68
C ASP A 57 -10.15 16.15 25.21
N ARG A 58 -10.46 15.09 24.46
CA ARG A 58 -11.49 14.13 24.83
C ARG A 58 -11.00 13.06 25.80
N PHE A 59 -9.80 12.52 25.59
CA PHE A 59 -9.31 11.35 26.30
C PHE A 59 -8.15 11.65 27.25
N GLY A 60 -7.54 12.82 27.15
CA GLY A 60 -6.48 13.28 28.04
C GLY A 60 -5.07 13.07 27.49
N THR A 61 -4.15 13.89 27.98
CA THR A 61 -2.73 13.89 27.59
C THR A 61 -1.93 12.68 28.10
N TRP A 62 -2.49 11.87 29.00
CA TRP A 62 -1.87 10.61 29.46
C TRP A 62 -1.71 9.58 28.35
N LEU A 63 -2.43 9.77 27.23
CA LEU A 63 -2.28 8.97 26.01
C LEU A 63 -0.96 9.23 25.29
N LEU A 64 -0.24 10.30 25.61
CA LEU A 64 0.99 10.63 24.92
C LEU A 64 2.13 9.69 25.34
N ASP A 65 2.99 9.41 24.37
CA ASP A 65 4.31 8.85 24.57
C ASP A 65 5.34 9.97 24.85
N LYS A 66 6.62 9.59 25.02
CA LYS A 66 7.73 10.52 25.29
C LYS A 66 7.99 11.53 24.16
N ASP A 67 7.59 11.21 22.94
CA ASP A 67 7.80 12.01 21.73
C ASP A 67 6.57 12.90 21.41
N GLY A 68 5.55 12.84 22.29
CA GLY A 68 4.30 13.57 22.15
C GLY A 68 3.40 13.00 21.06
N GLN A 69 3.54 11.72 20.73
CA GLN A 69 2.60 11.00 19.87
C GLN A 69 1.52 10.34 20.69
N ILE A 70 0.34 10.15 20.12
CA ILE A 70 -0.69 9.32 20.76
C ILE A 70 -0.24 7.86 20.74
N ASP A 71 -0.04 7.29 21.93
CA ASP A 71 0.25 5.87 22.11
C ASP A 71 -0.98 5.04 21.70
N ARG A 72 -0.88 4.42 20.53
CA ARG A 72 -1.97 3.63 19.93
C ARG A 72 -2.35 2.40 20.75
N VAL A 73 -1.40 1.87 21.55
CA VAL A 73 -1.66 0.72 22.42
C VAL A 73 -2.54 1.17 23.60
N LYS A 74 -2.21 2.30 24.23
CA LYS A 74 -3.02 2.88 25.31
C LYS A 74 -4.42 3.26 24.80
N LEU A 75 -4.49 3.99 23.67
CA LEU A 75 -5.76 4.39 23.07
C LEU A 75 -6.59 3.16 22.68
N GLY A 76 -5.98 2.16 22.04
CA GLY A 76 -6.65 0.92 21.67
C GLY A 76 -7.20 0.16 22.88
N ARG A 77 -6.43 0.04 23.96
CA ARG A 77 -6.92 -0.59 25.20
C ARG A 77 -8.14 0.13 25.78
N LEU A 78 -8.14 1.46 25.76
CA LEU A 78 -9.27 2.25 26.22
C LEU A 78 -10.52 2.01 25.37
N VAL A 79 -10.43 2.21 24.06
CA VAL A 79 -11.60 2.19 23.17
C VAL A 79 -12.12 0.78 22.87
N PHE A 80 -11.28 -0.25 22.95
CA PHE A 80 -11.75 -1.62 22.83
C PHE A 80 -12.37 -2.19 24.12
N ALA A 81 -12.09 -1.57 25.26
CA ALA A 81 -12.71 -1.93 26.54
C ALA A 81 -14.06 -1.20 26.77
N ASP A 82 -14.29 -0.06 26.11
CA ASP A 82 -15.47 0.79 26.27
C ASP A 82 -16.03 1.21 24.91
N GLY A 83 -17.21 0.67 24.56
CA GLY A 83 -17.91 0.97 23.30
C GLY A 83 -18.31 2.46 23.17
N GLN A 84 -18.54 3.18 24.29
CA GLN A 84 -18.83 4.61 24.27
C GLN A 84 -17.56 5.40 23.92
N ALA A 85 -16.42 5.03 24.49
CA ALA A 85 -15.14 5.63 24.12
C ALA A 85 -14.79 5.38 22.65
N LEU A 86 -15.08 4.17 22.14
CA LEU A 86 -14.92 3.86 20.73
C LEU A 86 -15.77 4.77 19.84
N ALA A 87 -17.07 4.91 20.15
CA ALA A 87 -17.96 5.79 19.38
C ALA A 87 -17.47 7.25 19.36
N GLN A 88 -17.00 7.76 20.49
CA GLN A 88 -16.44 9.11 20.61
C GLN A 88 -15.17 9.31 19.78
N LEU A 89 -14.30 8.30 19.72
CA LEU A 89 -13.12 8.34 18.85
C LEU A 89 -13.54 8.36 17.38
N GLU A 90 -14.52 7.54 17.03
CA GLU A 90 -15.06 7.48 15.65
C GLU A 90 -15.71 8.78 15.22
N ASP A 91 -16.45 9.44 16.10
CA ASP A 91 -17.06 10.76 15.85
C ASP A 91 -15.99 11.84 15.57
N ILE A 92 -14.82 11.75 16.21
CA ILE A 92 -13.71 12.66 15.94
C ILE A 92 -13.03 12.31 14.61
N VAL A 93 -12.81 11.04 14.32
CA VAL A 93 -11.93 10.59 13.22
C VAL A 93 -12.67 10.51 11.89
N HIS A 94 -13.90 10.00 11.86
CA HIS A 94 -14.63 9.72 10.61
C HIS A 94 -14.81 10.94 9.71
N PRO A 95 -15.15 12.14 10.20
CA PRO A 95 -15.30 13.31 9.33
C PRO A 95 -14.03 13.65 8.54
N TYR A 96 -12.87 13.59 9.19
CA TYR A 96 -11.58 13.86 8.55
C TYR A 96 -11.20 12.79 7.54
N VAL A 97 -11.48 11.52 7.85
CA VAL A 97 -11.23 10.40 6.91
C VAL A 97 -12.11 10.54 5.68
N ILE A 98 -13.40 10.81 5.83
CA ILE A 98 -14.33 11.02 4.72
C ILE A 98 -13.86 12.17 3.85
N GLN A 99 -13.50 13.31 4.45
CA GLN A 99 -12.96 14.45 3.72
C GLN A 99 -11.68 14.10 2.96
N ALA A 100 -10.76 13.39 3.58
CA ALA A 100 -9.52 12.96 2.93
C ALA A 100 -9.81 12.03 1.75
N VAL A 101 -10.70 11.06 1.91
CA VAL A 101 -11.15 10.16 0.84
C VAL A 101 -11.75 10.94 -0.32
N GLU A 102 -12.63 11.92 -0.05
CA GLU A 102 -13.23 12.77 -1.09
C GLU A 102 -12.18 13.58 -1.86
N VAL A 103 -11.20 14.15 -1.16
CA VAL A 103 -10.09 14.87 -1.79
C VAL A 103 -9.28 13.93 -2.70
N LEU A 104 -8.97 12.73 -2.22
CA LEU A 104 -8.22 11.74 -2.99
C LEU A 104 -9.02 11.27 -4.22
N ILE A 105 -10.32 11.02 -4.08
CA ILE A 105 -11.20 10.68 -5.21
C ILE A 105 -11.21 11.80 -6.25
N LYS A 106 -11.34 13.06 -5.84
CA LYS A 106 -11.32 14.22 -6.75
C LYS A 106 -10.02 14.33 -7.53
N ARG A 107 -8.89 14.13 -6.85
CA ARG A 107 -7.53 14.25 -7.42
C ARG A 107 -7.12 13.08 -8.31
N ALA A 108 -7.70 11.89 -8.08
CA ALA A 108 -7.36 10.69 -8.86
C ALA A 108 -7.67 10.91 -10.35
N THR A 109 -6.78 10.49 -11.22
CA THR A 109 -6.96 10.51 -12.68
C THR A 109 -7.62 9.25 -13.21
N GLN A 110 -7.59 8.19 -12.42
CA GLN A 110 -8.17 6.89 -12.74
C GLN A 110 -9.70 6.93 -12.72
N THR A 111 -10.31 6.17 -13.61
CA THR A 111 -11.78 6.04 -13.71
C THR A 111 -12.36 5.08 -12.68
N VAL A 112 -11.56 4.13 -12.18
CA VAL A 112 -11.97 3.20 -11.13
C VAL A 112 -11.16 3.47 -9.86
N ILE A 113 -11.86 3.60 -8.75
CA ILE A 113 -11.26 3.87 -7.44
C ILE A 113 -11.74 2.83 -6.44
N VAL A 114 -10.82 2.26 -5.67
CA VAL A 114 -11.13 1.31 -4.60
C VAL A 114 -10.87 1.98 -3.25
N VAL A 115 -11.89 2.04 -2.41
CA VAL A 115 -11.78 2.53 -1.03
C VAL A 115 -11.84 1.32 -0.10
N GLU A 116 -10.69 0.98 0.51
CA GLU A 116 -10.59 -0.10 1.50
C GLU A 116 -10.88 0.45 2.90
N ALA A 117 -11.79 -0.20 3.64
CA ALA A 117 -12.02 0.05 5.05
C ALA A 117 -12.63 -1.18 5.74
N ILE A 118 -12.21 -1.47 6.98
CA ILE A 118 -12.85 -2.51 7.82
C ILE A 118 -14.27 -2.08 8.19
N LYS A 119 -14.44 -0.82 8.60
CA LYS A 119 -15.73 -0.21 9.00
C LYS A 119 -16.40 0.56 7.85
N LEU A 120 -16.32 0.04 6.63
CA LEU A 120 -16.86 0.70 5.45
C LEU A 120 -18.38 0.94 5.53
N LEU A 121 -19.11 -0.04 6.07
CA LEU A 121 -20.56 0.00 6.13
C LEU A 121 -21.08 0.88 7.25
N GLU A 122 -20.36 0.90 8.35
CA GLU A 122 -20.66 1.63 9.58
C GLU A 122 -20.25 3.11 9.49
N SER A 123 -19.23 3.41 8.70
CA SER A 123 -18.79 4.78 8.44
C SER A 123 -19.55 5.40 7.26
N GLY A 124 -19.63 6.69 7.16
CA GLY A 124 -20.25 7.40 6.03
C GLY A 124 -19.63 7.09 4.65
N LEU A 125 -18.56 6.31 4.58
CA LEU A 125 -17.89 5.91 3.35
C LEU A 125 -18.77 5.05 2.44
N ARG A 126 -19.71 4.24 3.01
CA ARG A 126 -20.65 3.43 2.23
C ARG A 126 -21.42 4.27 1.20
N SER A 127 -21.85 5.45 1.59
CA SER A 127 -22.63 6.36 0.73
C SER A 127 -21.82 6.94 -0.43
N LYS A 128 -20.50 6.87 -0.38
CA LYS A 128 -19.58 7.35 -1.42
C LYS A 128 -19.29 6.28 -2.48
N CYS A 129 -19.66 5.02 -2.23
CA CYS A 129 -19.33 3.88 -3.08
C CYS A 129 -20.51 3.50 -3.98
N ASP A 130 -20.23 3.22 -5.26
CA ASP A 130 -21.21 2.73 -6.23
C ASP A 130 -21.48 1.23 -6.07
N THR A 131 -20.49 0.48 -5.60
CA THR A 131 -20.59 -0.97 -5.41
C THR A 131 -19.75 -1.41 -4.23
N ILE A 132 -20.14 -2.51 -3.57
CA ILE A 132 -19.41 -3.08 -2.43
C ILE A 132 -18.85 -4.43 -2.82
N TRP A 133 -17.54 -4.58 -2.61
CA TRP A 133 -16.83 -5.85 -2.68
C TRP A 133 -16.48 -6.29 -1.27
N VAL A 134 -16.69 -7.57 -0.96
CA VAL A 134 -16.38 -8.12 0.35
C VAL A 134 -15.41 -9.28 0.18
N THR A 135 -14.27 -9.20 0.87
CA THR A 135 -13.37 -10.35 0.98
C THR A 135 -13.84 -11.28 2.09
N ASP A 136 -13.82 -12.57 1.82
CA ASP A 136 -14.20 -13.60 2.76
C ASP A 136 -13.12 -14.67 2.89
N ALA A 137 -12.93 -15.15 4.12
CA ALA A 137 -12.05 -16.26 4.43
C ALA A 137 -12.56 -17.00 5.66
N THR A 138 -12.37 -18.30 5.72
CA THR A 138 -12.75 -19.11 6.89
C THR A 138 -11.97 -18.68 8.12
N GLN A 139 -12.55 -18.86 9.30
CA GLN A 139 -11.91 -18.55 10.58
C GLN A 139 -10.55 -19.24 10.73
N ALA A 140 -10.44 -20.49 10.26
CA ALA A 140 -9.20 -21.24 10.30
C ALA A 140 -8.08 -20.54 9.49
N VAL A 141 -8.38 -20.07 8.28
CA VAL A 141 -7.45 -19.32 7.43
C VAL A 141 -7.11 -17.96 8.04
N GLN A 142 -8.09 -17.28 8.65
CA GLN A 142 -7.82 -16.00 9.33
C GLN A 142 -6.87 -16.19 10.53
N VAL A 143 -7.11 -17.20 11.36
CA VAL A 143 -6.26 -17.52 12.52
C VAL A 143 -4.85 -17.86 12.06
N ASP A 144 -4.69 -18.74 11.06
CA ASP A 144 -3.40 -19.12 10.51
C ASP A 144 -2.61 -17.88 10.04
N ARG A 145 -3.24 -17.00 9.28
CA ARG A 145 -2.61 -15.75 8.81
C ARG A 145 -2.21 -14.80 9.93
N LEU A 146 -3.02 -14.68 10.97
CA LEU A 146 -2.72 -13.84 12.14
C LEU A 146 -1.53 -14.38 12.95
N MET A 147 -1.46 -15.70 13.11
CA MET A 147 -0.36 -16.36 13.78
C MET A 147 0.95 -16.22 12.98
N HIS A 148 0.95 -16.57 11.70
CA HIS A 148 2.17 -16.58 10.89
C HIS A 148 2.65 -15.18 10.46
N LYS A 149 1.73 -14.27 10.09
CA LYS A 149 2.11 -12.94 9.59
C LYS A 149 2.22 -11.86 10.66
N ARG A 150 1.54 -12.01 11.80
CA ARG A 150 1.53 -11.02 12.88
C ARG A 150 2.07 -11.54 14.21
N GLY A 151 2.52 -12.79 14.27
CA GLY A 151 3.10 -13.39 15.46
C GLY A 151 2.13 -13.50 16.64
N MET A 152 0.81 -13.50 16.39
CA MET A 152 -0.20 -13.63 17.42
C MET A 152 -0.31 -15.07 17.91
N THR A 153 -0.68 -15.26 19.19
CA THR A 153 -1.15 -16.56 19.65
C THR A 153 -2.51 -16.88 19.04
N GLN A 154 -2.90 -18.15 19.05
CA GLN A 154 -4.21 -18.59 18.56
C GLN A 154 -5.35 -17.90 19.34
N GLU A 155 -5.18 -17.74 20.64
CA GLU A 155 -6.18 -17.11 21.52
C GLU A 155 -6.37 -15.62 21.16
N GLU A 156 -5.28 -14.87 21.02
CA GLU A 156 -5.29 -13.47 20.58
C GLU A 156 -5.93 -13.33 19.18
N ALA A 157 -5.62 -14.23 18.25
CA ALA A 157 -6.18 -14.22 16.92
C ALA A 157 -7.71 -14.43 16.95
N LEU A 158 -8.20 -15.40 17.70
CA LEU A 158 -9.63 -15.65 17.88
C LEU A 158 -10.34 -14.47 18.54
N GLN A 159 -9.77 -13.91 19.61
CA GLN A 159 -10.32 -12.72 20.27
C GLN A 159 -10.45 -11.56 19.28
N ARG A 160 -9.40 -11.33 18.46
CA ARG A 160 -9.38 -10.27 17.47
C ARG A 160 -10.43 -10.45 16.35
N ILE A 161 -10.65 -11.69 15.92
CA ILE A 161 -11.68 -12.03 14.93
C ILE A 161 -13.08 -11.77 15.52
N HIS A 162 -13.34 -12.20 16.75
CA HIS A 162 -14.64 -12.08 17.41
C HIS A 162 -14.98 -10.65 17.84
N SER A 163 -13.97 -9.77 18.01
CA SER A 163 -14.19 -8.36 18.35
C SER A 163 -14.65 -7.49 17.18
N GLN A 164 -14.69 -8.01 15.95
CA GLN A 164 -15.14 -7.25 14.79
C GLN A 164 -16.64 -7.46 14.51
N SER A 165 -17.25 -6.48 13.83
CA SER A 165 -18.63 -6.54 13.36
C SER A 165 -18.89 -7.78 12.47
N GLY A 166 -20.12 -8.25 12.49
CA GLY A 166 -20.47 -9.52 11.85
C GLY A 166 -20.13 -9.59 10.36
N GLN A 167 -19.26 -10.53 9.98
CA GLN A 167 -18.94 -10.80 8.58
C GLN A 167 -20.21 -11.08 7.74
N LYS A 168 -21.24 -11.68 8.34
CA LYS A 168 -22.52 -11.95 7.67
C LYS A 168 -23.21 -10.70 7.14
N GLU A 169 -23.18 -9.60 7.89
CA GLU A 169 -23.78 -8.32 7.47
C GLU A 169 -23.01 -7.72 6.28
N LYS A 170 -21.68 -7.84 6.30
CA LYS A 170 -20.84 -7.41 5.17
C LYS A 170 -21.14 -8.23 3.92
N LEU A 171 -21.22 -9.55 4.05
CA LEU A 171 -21.57 -10.45 2.94
C LEU A 171 -22.97 -10.17 2.38
N ALA A 172 -23.96 -9.87 3.23
CA ALA A 172 -25.32 -9.50 2.81
C ALA A 172 -25.37 -8.19 2.02
N SER A 173 -24.43 -7.26 2.27
CA SER A 173 -24.31 -5.97 1.59
C SER A 173 -23.48 -6.04 0.31
N ALA A 174 -22.85 -7.19 0.03
CA ALA A 174 -21.90 -7.34 -1.06
C ALA A 174 -22.60 -7.43 -2.42
N LYS A 175 -22.11 -6.68 -3.40
CA LYS A 175 -22.39 -6.95 -4.81
C LYS A 175 -21.45 -8.01 -5.38
N VAL A 176 -20.21 -8.06 -4.86
CA VAL A 176 -19.21 -9.07 -5.22
C VAL A 176 -18.60 -9.63 -3.94
N ILE A 177 -18.58 -10.94 -3.84
CA ILE A 177 -17.89 -11.67 -2.76
C ILE A 177 -16.63 -12.28 -3.36
N ILE A 178 -15.48 -12.00 -2.74
CA ILE A 178 -14.18 -12.52 -3.14
C ILE A 178 -13.71 -13.50 -2.07
N ASN A 179 -13.75 -14.77 -2.40
CA ASN A 179 -13.37 -15.85 -1.50
C ASN A 179 -11.85 -16.04 -1.51
N ASN A 180 -11.20 -15.85 -0.37
CA ASN A 180 -9.76 -15.93 -0.22
C ASN A 180 -9.32 -17.10 0.69
N ASN A 181 -9.83 -18.30 0.38
CA ASN A 181 -9.42 -19.55 1.04
C ASN A 181 -8.48 -20.40 0.20
N GLY A 182 -8.30 -20.07 -1.08
CA GLY A 182 -7.49 -20.79 -2.04
C GLY A 182 -6.13 -20.16 -2.29
N SER A 183 -5.59 -20.46 -3.46
CA SER A 183 -4.32 -19.92 -3.94
C SER A 183 -4.41 -18.45 -4.35
N TYR A 184 -3.25 -17.81 -4.53
CA TYR A 184 -3.17 -16.46 -5.09
C TYR A 184 -3.73 -16.41 -6.52
N ASP A 185 -3.50 -17.45 -7.34
CA ASP A 185 -4.03 -17.55 -8.70
C ASP A 185 -5.56 -17.60 -8.73
N ASP A 186 -6.17 -18.32 -7.79
CA ASP A 186 -7.64 -18.37 -7.65
C ASP A 186 -8.20 -17.01 -7.22
N LEU A 187 -7.51 -16.34 -6.31
CA LEU A 187 -7.87 -14.99 -5.87
C LEU A 187 -7.78 -14.01 -7.03
N TRP A 188 -6.67 -14.07 -7.80
CA TRP A 188 -6.44 -13.22 -8.96
C TRP A 188 -7.54 -13.40 -10.02
N LYS A 189 -7.93 -14.65 -10.32
CA LYS A 189 -9.03 -14.93 -11.23
C LYS A 189 -10.32 -14.25 -10.79
N GLN A 190 -10.73 -14.41 -9.52
CA GLN A 190 -11.96 -13.82 -8.99
C GLN A 190 -11.93 -12.29 -9.13
N VAL A 191 -10.82 -11.65 -8.75
CA VAL A 191 -10.66 -10.19 -8.84
C VAL A 191 -10.72 -9.73 -10.30
N ASN A 192 -10.03 -10.42 -11.20
CA ASN A 192 -10.01 -10.07 -12.62
C ASN A 192 -11.39 -10.24 -13.27
N ASP A 193 -12.13 -11.29 -12.92
CA ASP A 193 -13.47 -11.50 -13.44
C ASP A 193 -14.45 -10.45 -12.90
N ALA A 194 -14.38 -10.10 -11.62
CA ALA A 194 -15.17 -9.01 -11.05
C ALA A 194 -14.83 -7.65 -11.70
N TRP A 195 -13.56 -7.43 -12.01
CA TRP A 195 -13.07 -6.22 -12.66
C TRP A 195 -13.64 -6.00 -14.06
N LYS A 196 -13.74 -7.06 -14.86
CA LYS A 196 -14.32 -7.01 -16.23
C LYS A 196 -15.75 -6.46 -16.26
N HIS A 197 -16.52 -6.69 -15.21
CA HIS A 197 -17.89 -6.17 -15.08
C HIS A 197 -17.97 -4.69 -14.70
N ILE A 198 -16.87 -4.11 -14.21
CA ILE A 198 -16.81 -2.70 -13.79
C ILE A 198 -16.17 -1.83 -14.86
N SER A 199 -15.16 -2.33 -15.54
CA SER A 199 -14.43 -1.63 -16.59
C SER A 199 -14.43 -2.45 -17.89
N PRO A 200 -15.57 -2.55 -18.60
CA PRO A 200 -15.69 -3.41 -19.79
C PRO A 200 -14.80 -2.97 -20.95
N THR A 201 -14.26 -1.74 -20.92
CA THR A 201 -13.49 -1.15 -22.04
C THR A 201 -11.97 -1.18 -21.84
N GLN A 202 -11.50 -1.60 -20.68
CA GLN A 202 -10.06 -1.80 -20.45
C GLN A 202 -9.78 -3.31 -20.49
N GLU A 203 -9.42 -3.81 -21.67
CA GLU A 203 -8.68 -5.07 -21.73
C GLU A 203 -7.52 -4.97 -20.73
N ALA A 204 -7.29 -6.05 -19.99
CA ALA A 204 -6.21 -6.20 -18.99
C ALA A 204 -4.81 -6.11 -19.65
N GLY A 205 -4.59 -5.11 -20.47
CA GLY A 205 -3.42 -4.88 -21.31
C GLY A 205 -2.87 -3.46 -21.28
N GLN A 206 -3.61 -2.46 -20.80
CA GLN A 206 -3.12 -1.07 -20.87
C GLN A 206 -2.25 -0.61 -19.70
N ALA A 207 -2.11 -1.41 -18.64
CA ALA A 207 -1.07 -1.17 -17.63
C ALA A 207 0.34 -1.63 -18.07
N THR A 208 0.49 -2.08 -19.32
CA THR A 208 1.78 -2.44 -19.89
C THR A 208 2.21 -1.38 -20.89
N GLN A 209 2.46 -0.17 -20.44
CA GLN A 209 3.34 0.68 -21.20
C GLN A 209 4.74 0.07 -21.08
N VAL A 210 5.23 -0.50 -22.18
CA VAL A 210 6.66 -0.55 -22.44
C VAL A 210 7.07 0.92 -22.50
N ILE A 211 7.72 1.40 -21.48
CA ILE A 211 8.00 2.82 -21.27
C ILE A 211 8.98 3.33 -22.34
N GLN A 212 9.65 2.46 -23.06
CA GLN A 212 10.40 2.74 -24.31
C GLN A 212 10.66 1.43 -25.06
N LYS A 213 10.47 1.41 -26.38
CA LYS A 213 11.07 0.37 -27.23
C LYS A 213 12.55 0.68 -27.40
N PRO A 214 13.47 -0.21 -27.00
CA PRO A 214 14.90 0.07 -27.11
C PRO A 214 15.34 0.09 -28.57
N ILE A 215 16.09 1.11 -28.92
CA ILE A 215 17.06 1.08 -30.03
C ILE A 215 18.25 0.29 -29.50
N GLY A 216 18.75 -0.72 -30.19
CA GLY A 216 19.69 -1.72 -29.70
C GLY A 216 20.73 -1.24 -28.67
N GLY A 217 20.86 -1.96 -27.56
CA GLY A 217 21.73 -1.64 -26.42
C GLY A 217 21.15 -0.64 -25.39
N ALA A 218 19.96 -0.09 -25.61
CA ALA A 218 19.30 0.81 -24.68
C ALA A 218 18.58 0.04 -23.55
N LEU A 219 18.65 0.58 -22.32
CA LEU A 219 17.86 0.08 -21.22
C LEU A 219 16.37 0.44 -21.39
N SER A 220 15.51 -0.49 -21.07
CA SER A 220 14.05 -0.26 -21.00
C SER A 220 13.51 -0.74 -19.66
N LEU A 221 12.36 -0.21 -19.26
CA LEU A 221 11.69 -0.58 -18.03
C LEU A 221 10.31 -1.15 -18.35
N GLN A 222 9.96 -2.25 -17.67
CA GLN A 222 8.63 -2.86 -17.75
C GLN A 222 8.11 -3.22 -16.36
N ARG A 223 6.78 -3.22 -16.20
CA ARG A 223 6.15 -3.74 -14.99
C ARG A 223 6.09 -5.25 -15.03
N GLY A 224 6.61 -5.89 -13.99
CA GLY A 224 6.45 -7.33 -13.76
C GLY A 224 4.99 -7.70 -13.57
N LYS A 225 4.60 -8.84 -14.11
CA LYS A 225 3.26 -9.42 -13.97
C LYS A 225 3.33 -10.70 -13.15
N PRO A 226 2.23 -11.16 -12.53
CA PRO A 226 2.22 -12.44 -11.80
C PRO A 226 2.76 -13.62 -12.61
N ARG A 227 2.52 -13.68 -13.92
CA ARG A 227 3.08 -14.70 -14.81
C ARG A 227 4.62 -14.67 -14.92
N ASP A 228 5.24 -13.56 -14.54
CA ASP A 228 6.69 -13.38 -14.56
C ASP A 228 7.35 -13.78 -13.23
N SER A 229 6.57 -14.29 -12.26
CA SER A 229 7.01 -14.54 -10.87
C SER A 229 8.25 -15.47 -10.79
N GLN A 230 8.32 -16.52 -11.63
CA GLN A 230 9.52 -17.37 -11.66
C GLN A 230 10.75 -16.58 -12.14
N LYS A 231 10.61 -15.81 -13.22
CA LYS A 231 11.72 -15.00 -13.75
C LYS A 231 12.18 -13.95 -12.74
N ILE A 232 11.26 -13.36 -11.99
CA ILE A 232 11.55 -12.38 -10.94
C ILE A 232 12.29 -13.06 -9.78
N ALA A 233 11.85 -14.24 -9.35
CA ALA A 233 12.50 -15.03 -8.31
C ALA A 233 13.95 -15.36 -8.67
N ASP A 234 14.15 -15.89 -9.89
CA ASP A 234 15.47 -16.22 -10.41
C ASP A 234 16.37 -14.98 -10.51
N LEU A 235 15.80 -13.85 -10.96
CA LEU A 235 16.50 -12.58 -11.09
C LEU A 235 16.95 -12.03 -9.74
N ILE A 236 16.06 -11.98 -8.73
CA ILE A 236 16.39 -11.52 -7.37
C ILE A 236 17.47 -12.41 -6.76
N THR A 237 17.30 -13.73 -6.84
CA THR A 237 18.27 -14.70 -6.30
C THR A 237 19.65 -14.52 -6.94
N ARG A 238 19.70 -14.39 -8.27
CA ARG A 238 20.93 -14.18 -9.01
C ARG A 238 21.59 -12.83 -8.67
N LEU A 239 20.85 -11.74 -8.73
CA LEU A 239 21.40 -10.39 -8.54
C LEU A 239 21.76 -10.09 -7.08
N SER A 240 21.06 -10.70 -6.12
CA SER A 240 21.43 -10.62 -4.71
C SER A 240 22.62 -11.51 -4.34
N LYS A 241 23.20 -12.27 -5.31
CA LYS A 241 24.26 -13.23 -5.09
C LYS A 241 23.88 -14.27 -4.02
N GLY A 242 22.63 -14.72 -4.03
CA GLY A 242 22.08 -15.68 -3.08
C GLY A 242 21.79 -15.13 -1.67
N LYS A 243 22.05 -13.85 -1.39
CA LYS A 243 21.73 -13.24 -0.09
C LYS A 243 20.23 -13.20 0.16
N ARG A 244 19.43 -13.13 -0.93
CA ARG A 244 17.99 -13.23 -0.91
C ARG A 244 17.53 -14.23 -1.96
N ALA A 245 17.41 -15.49 -1.54
CA ALA A 245 16.79 -16.51 -2.35
C ALA A 245 15.26 -16.35 -2.27
N MET A 246 14.61 -16.34 -3.41
CA MET A 246 13.15 -16.33 -3.52
C MET A 246 12.71 -17.42 -4.49
N ASN A 247 11.58 -18.06 -4.18
CA ASN A 247 10.89 -18.95 -5.10
C ASN A 247 9.70 -18.28 -5.77
N LYS A 248 9.06 -18.97 -6.73
CA LYS A 248 7.90 -18.46 -7.46
C LYS A 248 6.76 -18.05 -6.54
N ASP A 249 6.45 -18.87 -5.53
CA ASP A 249 5.30 -18.65 -4.66
C ASP A 249 5.52 -17.45 -3.73
N GLU A 250 6.73 -17.25 -3.24
CA GLU A 250 7.11 -16.07 -2.47
C GLU A 250 7.02 -14.78 -3.29
N VAL A 251 7.37 -14.79 -4.58
CA VAL A 251 7.19 -13.66 -5.47
C VAL A 251 5.70 -13.43 -5.76
N MET A 252 4.93 -14.50 -5.94
CA MET A 252 3.46 -14.40 -6.11
C MET A 252 2.81 -13.77 -4.87
N GLU A 253 3.23 -14.17 -3.67
CA GLU A 253 2.76 -13.55 -2.43
C GLU A 253 3.19 -12.08 -2.35
N ALA A 254 4.43 -11.77 -2.75
CA ALA A 254 4.95 -10.40 -2.75
C ALA A 254 4.19 -9.45 -3.70
N PHE A 255 3.57 -9.97 -4.77
CA PHE A 255 2.64 -9.16 -5.60
C PHE A 255 1.41 -8.68 -4.84
N GLY A 256 1.06 -9.31 -3.72
CA GLY A 256 0.03 -8.83 -2.80
C GLY A 256 0.43 -7.56 -2.03
N ASP A 257 1.72 -7.26 -1.94
CA ASP A 257 2.24 -6.14 -1.14
C ASP A 257 2.95 -5.08 -1.99
N LYS A 258 3.57 -5.45 -3.11
CA LYS A 258 4.38 -4.56 -3.96
C LYS A 258 4.24 -4.84 -5.45
N ALA A 259 4.57 -3.86 -6.27
CA ALA A 259 4.79 -4.03 -7.70
C ALA A 259 6.28 -4.25 -7.97
N PHE A 260 6.58 -4.98 -9.04
CA PHE A 260 7.95 -5.17 -9.50
C PHE A 260 8.18 -4.39 -10.80
N LEU A 261 9.29 -3.67 -10.83
CA LEU A 261 9.82 -3.00 -12.02
C LEU A 261 11.01 -3.81 -12.52
N LEU A 262 11.03 -4.15 -13.80
CA LEU A 262 12.06 -4.98 -14.41
C LEU A 262 12.83 -4.14 -15.41
N VAL A 263 14.15 -4.04 -15.23
CA VAL A 263 15.05 -3.39 -16.16
C VAL A 263 15.50 -4.42 -17.20
N GLN A 264 15.30 -4.10 -18.46
CA GLN A 264 15.65 -4.94 -19.58
C GLN A 264 16.68 -4.25 -20.47
N MET A 265 17.67 -5.02 -20.92
CA MET A 265 18.62 -4.62 -21.94
C MET A 265 18.57 -5.67 -23.06
N ASP A 266 18.14 -5.28 -24.25
CA ASP A 266 17.81 -6.18 -25.35
C ASP A 266 16.80 -7.26 -24.93
N ALA A 267 17.18 -8.53 -24.89
CA ALA A 267 16.34 -9.65 -24.45
C ALA A 267 16.55 -10.03 -22.98
N ASP A 268 17.59 -9.49 -22.32
CA ASP A 268 18.01 -9.90 -20.98
C ASP A 268 17.38 -9.01 -19.91
N LEU A 269 16.88 -9.62 -18.81
CA LEU A 269 16.55 -8.92 -17.59
C LEU A 269 17.82 -8.65 -16.79
N VAL A 270 18.14 -7.38 -16.60
CA VAL A 270 19.37 -6.88 -15.99
C VAL A 270 19.14 -6.11 -14.68
N GLY A 271 17.90 -5.97 -14.25
CA GLY A 271 17.60 -5.32 -12.97
C GLY A 271 16.17 -5.53 -12.52
N VAL A 272 15.95 -5.34 -11.23
CA VAL A 272 14.64 -5.42 -10.59
C VAL A 272 14.55 -4.39 -9.45
N ALA A 273 13.38 -3.80 -9.27
CA ALA A 273 13.04 -3.01 -8.11
C ALA A 273 11.64 -3.39 -7.62
N GLY A 274 11.50 -3.63 -6.32
CA GLY A 274 10.20 -3.77 -5.67
C GLY A 274 9.70 -2.41 -5.21
N TRP A 275 8.49 -2.02 -5.59
CA TRP A 275 7.89 -0.75 -5.23
C TRP A 275 6.51 -0.95 -4.62
N GLN A 276 6.25 -0.26 -3.52
CA GLN A 276 4.95 -0.30 -2.83
C GLN A 276 4.56 1.07 -2.30
N VAL A 277 3.26 1.29 -2.12
CA VAL A 277 2.71 2.50 -1.53
C VAL A 277 1.89 2.14 -0.31
N GLU A 278 2.16 2.82 0.78
CA GLU A 278 1.41 2.70 2.02
C GLU A 278 1.33 4.07 2.70
N ASN A 279 0.16 4.44 3.20
CA ASN A 279 -0.06 5.74 3.86
C ASN A 279 0.40 6.96 3.02
N LEU A 280 0.24 6.94 1.71
CA LEU A 280 0.72 7.96 0.76
C LEU A 280 2.25 8.11 0.77
N VAL A 281 2.97 7.10 1.21
CA VAL A 281 4.43 7.00 1.16
C VAL A 281 4.82 5.89 0.21
N ALA A 282 5.61 6.22 -0.80
CA ALA A 282 6.19 5.24 -1.70
C ALA A 282 7.47 4.67 -1.09
N ARG A 283 7.62 3.34 -1.12
CA ARG A 283 8.83 2.63 -0.67
C ARG A 283 9.39 1.81 -1.82
N THR A 284 10.65 2.02 -2.16
CA THR A 284 11.38 1.21 -3.13
C THR A 284 12.33 0.28 -2.40
N LEU A 285 12.07 -1.00 -2.56
CA LEU A 285 12.77 -2.12 -1.93
C LEU A 285 13.31 -3.05 -3.04
N ASP A 286 14.05 -4.08 -2.67
CA ASP A 286 14.51 -5.11 -3.62
C ASP A 286 15.17 -4.54 -4.89
N LEU A 287 15.95 -3.48 -4.72
CA LEU A 287 16.64 -2.81 -5.81
C LEU A 287 17.95 -3.54 -6.13
N TYR A 288 17.98 -4.29 -7.23
CA TYR A 288 19.15 -5.04 -7.67
C TYR A 288 19.42 -4.77 -9.15
N LEU A 289 20.68 -4.55 -9.48
CA LEU A 289 21.15 -4.32 -10.86
C LEU A 289 22.29 -5.28 -11.21
N ASP A 290 22.28 -5.79 -12.44
CA ASP A 290 23.39 -6.53 -13.01
C ASP A 290 24.54 -5.56 -13.35
N SER A 291 25.78 -6.04 -13.32
CA SER A 291 26.96 -5.27 -13.77
C SER A 291 26.89 -4.82 -15.23
N LYS A 292 26.05 -5.49 -16.06
CA LYS A 292 25.78 -5.09 -17.43
C LYS A 292 24.94 -3.80 -17.52
N ALA A 293 24.09 -3.54 -16.52
CA ALA A 293 23.30 -2.32 -16.42
C ALA A 293 24.10 -1.30 -15.60
N THR A 294 24.63 -0.29 -16.26
CA THR A 294 25.33 0.79 -15.55
C THR A 294 24.35 1.53 -14.65
N ALA A 295 24.69 1.66 -13.37
CA ALA A 295 23.78 2.25 -12.37
C ALA A 295 23.42 3.69 -12.67
N ASP A 296 24.32 4.45 -13.30
CA ASP A 296 24.10 5.82 -13.76
C ASP A 296 22.96 5.95 -14.78
N LYS A 297 22.66 4.89 -15.55
CA LYS A 297 21.55 4.85 -16.51
C LYS A 297 20.31 4.14 -15.97
N ALA A 298 20.50 3.07 -15.22
CA ALA A 298 19.38 2.24 -14.73
C ALA A 298 18.63 2.88 -13.56
N LEU A 299 19.35 3.53 -12.62
CA LEU A 299 18.74 4.20 -11.48
C LEU A 299 17.77 5.32 -11.88
N PRO A 300 18.13 6.26 -12.77
CA PRO A 300 17.19 7.28 -13.22
C PRO A 300 15.90 6.70 -13.79
N LEU A 301 16.00 5.69 -14.66
CA LEU A 301 14.82 5.03 -15.26
C LEU A 301 13.89 4.45 -14.18
N ILE A 302 14.44 3.77 -13.17
CA ILE A 302 13.66 3.21 -12.08
C ILE A 302 13.02 4.30 -11.25
N LEU A 303 13.79 5.31 -10.85
CA LEU A 303 13.34 6.39 -9.99
C LEU A 303 12.27 7.26 -10.66
N GLU A 304 12.44 7.60 -11.95
CA GLU A 304 11.43 8.34 -12.74
C GLU A 304 10.09 7.59 -12.78
N GLU A 305 10.10 6.28 -13.03
CA GLU A 305 8.87 5.49 -13.05
C GLU A 305 8.25 5.36 -11.65
N VAL A 306 9.07 5.15 -10.62
CA VAL A 306 8.61 5.14 -9.22
C VAL A 306 7.95 6.48 -8.87
N GLU A 307 8.58 7.61 -9.23
CA GLU A 307 8.03 8.94 -8.96
C GLU A 307 6.73 9.19 -9.75
N ARG A 308 6.72 8.83 -11.03
CA ARG A 308 5.53 8.95 -11.87
C ARG A 308 4.37 8.15 -11.27
N ALA A 309 4.59 6.86 -11.01
CA ALA A 309 3.58 5.98 -10.44
C ALA A 309 3.14 6.41 -9.03
N SER A 310 4.08 6.93 -8.23
CA SER A 310 3.80 7.45 -6.89
C SER A 310 2.98 8.75 -6.95
N SER A 311 3.27 9.63 -7.91
CA SER A 311 2.50 10.85 -8.15
C SER A 311 1.07 10.53 -8.58
N ASP A 312 0.88 9.53 -9.47
CA ASP A 312 -0.44 9.03 -9.88
C ASP A 312 -1.25 8.51 -8.67
N LEU A 313 -0.57 7.93 -7.68
CA LEU A 313 -1.16 7.46 -6.41
C LEU A 313 -1.17 8.53 -5.31
N GLN A 314 -0.89 9.78 -5.64
CA GLN A 314 -0.95 10.93 -4.71
C GLN A 314 0.04 10.82 -3.54
N CYS A 315 1.15 10.10 -3.69
CA CYS A 315 2.16 9.96 -2.65
C CYS A 315 2.76 11.31 -2.27
N GLU A 316 2.99 11.50 -0.98
CA GLU A 316 3.62 12.69 -0.41
C GLU A 316 5.13 12.60 -0.40
N ALA A 317 5.67 11.37 -0.28
CA ALA A 317 7.10 11.10 -0.20
C ALA A 317 7.48 9.80 -0.91
N SER A 318 8.73 9.73 -1.37
CA SER A 318 9.39 8.54 -1.87
C SER A 318 10.60 8.22 -1.00
N LEU A 319 10.62 7.00 -0.48
CA LEU A 319 11.69 6.40 0.30
C LEU A 319 12.34 5.29 -0.51
N VAL A 320 13.65 5.34 -0.69
CA VAL A 320 14.40 4.31 -1.41
C VAL A 320 15.44 3.70 -0.49
N PHE A 321 15.48 2.37 -0.45
CA PHE A 321 16.39 1.58 0.38
C PHE A 321 17.34 0.78 -0.52
N PRO A 322 18.37 1.43 -1.09
CA PRO A 322 19.27 0.77 -2.02
C PRO A 322 20.24 -0.18 -1.29
N PRO A 323 20.74 -1.22 -1.97
CA PRO A 323 21.87 -1.98 -1.49
C PRO A 323 23.12 -1.10 -1.44
N MET A 324 24.09 -1.48 -0.60
CA MET A 324 25.27 -0.64 -0.35
C MET A 324 26.09 -0.33 -1.61
N GLU A 325 26.05 -1.22 -2.60
CA GLU A 325 26.72 -1.05 -3.89
C GLU A 325 26.19 0.15 -4.69
N LEU A 326 24.94 0.56 -4.44
CA LEU A 326 24.30 1.70 -5.13
C LEU A 326 24.31 3.00 -4.32
N VAL A 327 24.72 2.95 -3.04
CA VAL A 327 24.75 4.15 -2.17
C VAL A 327 25.76 5.19 -2.68
N GLY A 328 26.89 4.76 -3.24
CA GLY A 328 27.98 5.64 -3.69
C GLY A 328 27.73 6.42 -4.99
N PHE A 329 26.56 6.26 -5.64
CA PHE A 329 26.21 7.01 -6.85
C PHE A 329 25.62 8.40 -6.54
N ASP A 330 26.33 9.20 -5.72
CA ASP A 330 25.87 10.50 -5.18
C ASP A 330 25.38 11.46 -6.27
N THR A 331 26.04 11.47 -7.44
CA THR A 331 25.64 12.32 -8.56
C THR A 331 24.25 11.99 -9.05
N VAL A 332 23.93 10.68 -9.18
CA VAL A 332 22.61 10.24 -9.63
C VAL A 332 21.55 10.58 -8.60
N TRP A 333 21.79 10.27 -7.32
CA TRP A 333 20.83 10.57 -6.26
C TRP A 333 20.49 12.05 -6.20
N LYS A 334 21.50 12.93 -6.26
CA LYS A 334 21.33 14.38 -6.26
C LYS A 334 20.59 14.89 -7.50
N GLN A 335 20.92 14.38 -8.69
CA GLN A 335 20.26 14.75 -9.94
C GLN A 335 18.77 14.38 -9.91
N MET A 336 18.44 13.22 -9.33
CA MET A 336 17.07 12.78 -9.14
C MET A 336 16.36 13.46 -7.94
N GLY A 337 17.06 14.34 -7.20
CA GLY A 337 16.50 15.09 -6.07
C GLY A 337 16.30 14.25 -4.80
N TYR A 338 17.01 13.13 -4.68
CA TYR A 338 17.02 12.33 -3.46
C TYR A 338 18.14 12.72 -2.53
N GLU A 339 17.81 12.81 -1.25
CA GLU A 339 18.77 13.12 -0.19
C GLU A 339 18.92 11.93 0.75
N ARG A 340 20.16 11.64 1.15
CA ARG A 340 20.39 10.65 2.21
C ARG A 340 19.90 11.20 3.53
N ARG A 341 19.06 10.47 4.23
CA ARG A 341 18.40 10.87 5.49
C ARG A 341 18.43 9.73 6.50
N THR A 342 18.12 10.06 7.77
CA THR A 342 17.74 9.08 8.79
C THR A 342 16.23 9.15 9.03
N PRO A 343 15.61 8.08 9.53
CA PRO A 343 14.16 8.09 9.80
C PRO A 343 13.71 9.28 10.65
N GLU A 344 14.48 9.63 11.68
CA GLU A 344 14.17 10.71 12.63
C GLU A 344 14.21 12.10 11.97
N SER A 345 14.95 12.25 10.86
CA SER A 345 15.12 13.52 10.15
C SER A 345 14.00 13.82 9.13
N LEU A 346 13.03 12.93 8.96
CA LEU A 346 11.98 13.05 7.92
C LEU A 346 10.88 14.07 8.25
N GLY A 347 10.71 14.41 9.53
CA GLY A 347 9.82 15.48 9.99
C GLY A 347 8.31 15.18 9.92
N VAL A 348 7.89 14.05 9.35
CA VAL A 348 6.50 13.61 9.28
C VAL A 348 6.41 12.19 9.83
N GLN A 349 5.56 11.97 10.83
CA GLN A 349 5.49 10.68 11.53
C GLN A 349 5.22 9.50 10.59
N ALA A 350 4.29 9.64 9.64
CA ALA A 350 3.99 8.57 8.68
C ALA A 350 5.20 8.22 7.79
N TRP A 351 6.07 9.19 7.50
CA TRP A 351 7.31 8.95 6.74
C TRP A 351 8.35 8.24 7.63
N THR A 352 8.47 8.69 8.89
CA THR A 352 9.34 8.08 9.90
C THR A 352 8.96 6.63 10.16
N ASP A 353 7.68 6.35 10.42
CA ASP A 353 7.17 4.99 10.65
C ASP A 353 7.46 4.08 9.45
N SER A 354 7.16 4.57 8.23
CA SER A 354 7.43 3.84 6.98
C SER A 354 8.93 3.57 6.77
N ALA A 355 9.79 4.51 7.18
CA ALA A 355 11.23 4.34 7.08
C ALA A 355 11.76 3.33 8.11
N ILE A 356 11.31 3.40 9.37
CA ILE A 356 11.73 2.47 10.43
C ILE A 356 11.33 1.03 10.09
N GLU A 357 10.11 0.84 9.57
CA GLU A 357 9.61 -0.47 9.19
C GLU A 357 10.44 -1.12 8.05
N ALA A 358 10.90 -0.31 7.09
CA ALA A 358 11.50 -0.81 5.85
C ALA A 358 13.04 -0.78 5.85
N LEU A 359 13.68 0.02 6.70
CA LEU A 359 15.13 0.20 6.70
C LEU A 359 15.86 -1.04 7.23
N PRO A 360 16.68 -1.72 6.40
CA PRO A 360 17.49 -2.84 6.86
C PRO A 360 18.55 -2.38 7.88
N LYS A 361 18.95 -3.26 8.79
CA LYS A 361 20.06 -2.98 9.72
C LYS A 361 21.32 -2.60 8.94
N GLY A 362 21.89 -1.41 9.24
CA GLY A 362 23.05 -0.86 8.54
C GLY A 362 22.79 -0.41 7.11
N GLY A 363 21.51 -0.38 6.68
CA GLY A 363 21.11 0.10 5.37
C GLY A 363 21.17 1.62 5.23
N ALA A 364 20.96 2.10 4.02
CA ALA A 364 20.83 3.51 3.70
C ALA A 364 19.40 3.85 3.29
N LEU A 365 18.96 5.05 3.66
CA LEU A 365 17.69 5.65 3.27
C LEU A 365 17.96 6.87 2.39
N PHE A 366 17.36 6.89 1.21
CA PHE A 366 17.25 8.05 0.35
C PHE A 366 15.81 8.53 0.31
N PHE A 367 15.63 9.81 0.49
CA PHE A 367 14.33 10.46 0.65
C PHE A 367 14.14 11.55 -0.40
N LYS A 368 12.93 11.62 -0.96
CA LYS A 368 12.46 12.75 -1.77
C LYS A 368 11.01 13.07 -1.39
N GLN A 369 10.75 14.33 -1.08
CA GLN A 369 9.38 14.81 -0.94
C GLN A 369 8.77 15.00 -2.33
N LEU A 370 7.66 14.33 -2.61
CA LEU A 370 6.98 14.38 -3.92
C LEU A 370 5.94 15.49 -3.99
N ARG A 371 5.36 15.87 -2.84
CA ARG A 371 4.30 16.90 -2.76
C ARG A 371 4.47 17.78 -1.54
N THR A 372 4.14 19.04 -1.69
CA THR A 372 4.07 20.02 -0.60
C THR A 372 2.67 20.16 -0.02
N ASP A 373 1.62 19.85 -0.82
CA ASP A 373 0.22 19.88 -0.43
C ASP A 373 -0.22 18.54 0.17
N ARG A 374 -0.13 18.40 1.47
CA ARG A 374 -0.52 17.19 2.20
C ARG A 374 -2.03 17.04 2.25
N VAL A 375 -2.55 15.80 2.15
CA VAL A 375 -3.98 15.49 2.17
C VAL A 375 -4.59 15.75 3.55
N LEU A 376 -3.84 15.44 4.61
CA LEU A 376 -4.22 15.67 6.00
C LEU A 376 -3.30 16.73 6.60
N ARG A 377 -3.75 17.98 6.64
CA ARG A 377 -3.09 19.07 7.35
C ARG A 377 -3.87 19.39 8.62
N PRO A 378 -3.23 19.86 9.69
CA PRO A 378 -3.93 20.52 10.78
C PRO A 378 -4.70 21.73 10.20
N ILE A 379 -5.91 21.94 10.65
CA ILE A 379 -6.71 23.13 10.35
C ILE A 379 -6.21 24.26 11.22
#